data_34d2888ee02d5d29fc77ab3eb0a74528
#
_entry.id   34d2888ee02d5d29fc77ab3eb0a74528
#
_cell.length_a   1.000
_cell.length_b   1.000
_cell.length_c   1.000
_cell.angle_alpha   90.00
_cell.angle_beta   90.00
_cell.angle_gamma   90.00
#
_symmetry.space_group_name_H-M   'P 1'
#
loop_
_entity.id
_entity.type
_entity.pdbx_description
1 polymer ?
#
loop_
_entity_poly.entity_id
_entity_poly.type
_entity_poly.pdbx_seq_one_letter_code
_entity_poly.pdbx_strand_id
1 'polypeptide(L)'
;MTYLLDTCVISETRAKKPNPGVMEWLSRQDPNTLFMSAISVGEITNGINLLGNTKKAKELSKWLDELVSSFGSRVLSVNTTVAECWGESLAACSRAGTPRPAIDALIAATAKVDNLILVTRNVRDMQGLGVKLLNPFSDSHTTA
;
A
#
# COMPACT_ATOMS: atom_id res chain seq x y z
N MET A 1 -17.29 3.05 -2.45
CA MET A 1 -15.94 3.56 -2.17
C MET A 1 -14.90 2.57 -2.66
N THR A 2 -13.78 3.07 -3.13
CA THR A 2 -12.67 2.27 -3.64
C THR A 2 -11.39 2.64 -2.89
N TYR A 3 -10.51 1.65 -2.73
CA TYR A 3 -9.36 1.73 -1.83
C TYR A 3 -8.08 1.27 -2.51
N LEU A 4 -6.99 1.98 -2.23
CA LEU A 4 -5.65 1.52 -2.58
C LEU A 4 -4.99 1.00 -1.30
N LEU A 5 -4.59 -0.27 -1.31
CA LEU A 5 -3.92 -0.88 -0.16
C LEU A 5 -2.42 -0.57 -0.22
N ASP A 6 -1.91 0.09 0.83
CA ASP A 6 -0.46 0.31 0.96
C ASP A 6 0.24 -1.04 1.20
N THR A 7 1.50 -1.11 0.89
CA THR A 7 2.33 -2.31 1.03
C THR A 7 2.25 -2.91 2.43
N CYS A 8 2.25 -2.07 3.46
CA CYS A 8 2.17 -2.54 4.86
C CYS A 8 0.86 -3.28 5.15
N VAL A 9 -0.24 -2.90 4.53
CA VAL A 9 -1.54 -3.56 4.69
C VAL A 9 -1.52 -4.93 4.00
N ILE A 10 -0.99 -4.97 2.78
CA ILE A 10 -0.89 -6.21 2.01
C ILE A 10 0.01 -7.21 2.74
N SER A 11 1.17 -6.77 3.19
CA SER A 11 2.14 -7.61 3.90
C SER A 11 1.59 -8.13 5.23
N GLU A 12 0.74 -7.34 5.89
CA GLU A 12 0.15 -7.74 7.17
C GLU A 12 -0.67 -9.03 7.04
N THR A 13 -1.30 -9.25 5.88
CA THR A 13 -2.11 -10.46 5.65
C THR A 13 -1.27 -11.74 5.70
N ARG A 14 0.04 -11.64 5.56
CA ARG A 14 0.99 -12.77 5.61
C ARG A 14 1.84 -12.81 6.88
N ALA A 15 1.58 -11.93 7.83
CA ALA A 15 2.26 -11.96 9.13
C ALA A 15 1.85 -13.23 9.89
N LYS A 16 2.72 -13.70 10.80
CA LYS A 16 2.41 -14.86 11.66
C LYS A 16 1.16 -14.62 12.50
N LYS A 17 1.04 -13.40 13.04
CA LYS A 17 -0.12 -12.95 13.80
C LYS A 17 -0.65 -11.67 13.15
N PRO A 18 -1.47 -11.79 12.10
CA PRO A 18 -2.00 -10.62 11.42
C PRO A 18 -2.79 -9.73 12.39
N ASN A 19 -2.67 -8.43 12.20
CA ASN A 19 -3.39 -7.46 13.02
C ASN A 19 -4.90 -7.68 12.86
N PRO A 20 -5.66 -7.88 13.96
CA PRO A 20 -7.09 -8.17 13.90
C PRO A 20 -7.91 -7.07 13.22
N GLY A 21 -7.55 -5.81 13.43
CA GLY A 21 -8.23 -4.68 12.81
C GLY A 21 -8.12 -4.71 11.29
N VAL A 22 -6.92 -5.01 10.78
CA VAL A 22 -6.68 -5.14 9.33
C VAL A 22 -7.52 -6.26 8.74
N MET A 23 -7.47 -7.45 9.37
CA MET A 23 -8.18 -8.62 8.87
C MET A 23 -9.69 -8.42 8.91
N GLU A 24 -10.20 -7.82 9.97
CA GLU A 24 -11.62 -7.51 10.08
C GLU A 24 -12.05 -6.49 9.03
N TRP A 25 -11.28 -5.42 8.85
CA TRP A 25 -11.60 -4.40 7.86
C TRP A 25 -11.64 -5.00 6.45
N LEU A 26 -10.62 -5.79 6.08
CA LEU A 26 -10.55 -6.44 4.77
C LEU A 26 -11.73 -7.38 4.54
N SER A 27 -12.15 -8.13 5.56
CA SER A 27 -13.25 -9.10 5.44
C SER A 27 -14.59 -8.43 5.12
N ARG A 28 -14.74 -7.16 5.45
CA ARG A 28 -15.96 -6.40 5.20
C ARG A 28 -16.02 -5.78 3.80
N GLN A 29 -14.91 -5.77 3.08
CA GLN A 29 -14.83 -5.10 1.78
C GLN A 29 -15.18 -6.05 0.64
N ASP A 30 -15.83 -5.51 -0.38
CA ASP A 30 -15.94 -6.18 -1.66
C ASP A 30 -14.54 -6.21 -2.31
N PRO A 31 -14.01 -7.40 -2.65
CA PRO A 31 -12.68 -7.49 -3.26
C PRO A 31 -12.51 -6.60 -4.50
N ASN A 32 -13.58 -6.39 -5.26
CA ASN A 32 -13.54 -5.56 -6.46
C ASN A 32 -13.30 -4.07 -6.18
N THR A 33 -13.41 -3.65 -4.93
CA THR A 33 -13.15 -2.25 -4.52
C THR A 33 -11.73 -2.05 -4.04
N LEU A 34 -10.92 -3.11 -3.99
CA LEU A 34 -9.55 -3.09 -3.49
C LEU A 34 -8.55 -3.08 -4.64
N PHE A 35 -7.62 -2.15 -4.59
CA PHE A 35 -6.57 -1.95 -5.59
C PHE A 35 -5.21 -2.00 -4.92
N MET A 36 -4.17 -2.29 -5.69
CA MET A 36 -2.78 -2.19 -5.23
C MET A 36 -1.93 -1.54 -6.31
N SER A 37 -0.82 -0.95 -5.90
CA SER A 37 0.13 -0.34 -6.82
C SER A 37 1.14 -1.39 -7.31
N ALA A 38 1.58 -1.28 -8.56
CA ALA A 38 2.72 -2.04 -9.05
C ALA A 38 3.98 -1.79 -8.20
N ILE A 39 4.08 -0.63 -7.57
CA ILE A 39 5.19 -0.32 -6.65
C ILE A 39 5.16 -1.24 -5.43
N SER A 40 3.98 -1.55 -4.90
CA SER A 40 3.86 -2.51 -3.78
C SER A 40 4.33 -3.90 -4.19
N VAL A 41 4.03 -4.33 -5.42
CA VAL A 41 4.56 -5.59 -5.95
C VAL A 41 6.10 -5.57 -5.93
N GLY A 42 6.70 -4.46 -6.36
CA GLY A 42 8.16 -4.28 -6.34
C GLY A 42 8.74 -4.32 -4.93
N GLU A 43 8.12 -3.64 -3.98
CA GLU A 43 8.57 -3.63 -2.59
C GLU A 43 8.51 -5.03 -1.97
N ILE A 44 7.43 -5.74 -2.19
CA ILE A 44 7.28 -7.12 -1.68
C ILE A 44 8.29 -8.05 -2.35
N THR A 45 8.49 -7.93 -3.66
CA THR A 45 9.49 -8.69 -4.41
C THR A 45 10.89 -8.46 -3.85
N ASN A 46 11.23 -7.20 -3.56
CA ASN A 46 12.51 -6.88 -2.93
C ASN A 46 12.67 -7.61 -1.59
N GLY A 47 11.65 -7.55 -0.74
CA GLY A 47 11.67 -8.23 0.56
C GLY A 47 11.83 -9.74 0.44
N ILE A 48 11.15 -10.36 -0.52
CA ILE A 48 11.27 -11.81 -0.77
C ILE A 48 12.69 -12.16 -1.22
N ASN A 49 13.26 -11.39 -2.14
CA ASN A 49 14.61 -11.66 -2.65
C ASN A 49 15.68 -11.48 -1.58
N LEU A 50 15.47 -10.60 -0.61
CA LEU A 50 16.39 -10.46 0.52
C LEU A 50 16.43 -11.69 1.42
N LEU A 51 15.41 -12.55 1.38
CA LEU A 51 15.40 -13.81 2.12
C LEU A 51 16.27 -14.89 1.47
N GLY A 52 16.77 -14.63 0.26
CA GLY A 52 17.61 -15.58 -0.45
C GLY A 52 16.85 -16.82 -0.90
N ASN A 53 17.59 -17.94 -1.04
CA ASN A 53 17.03 -19.20 -1.52
C ASN A 53 16.50 -20.04 -0.34
N THR A 54 15.44 -19.57 0.30
CA THR A 54 14.83 -20.22 1.47
C THR A 54 13.45 -20.76 1.12
N LYS A 55 12.96 -21.69 1.94
CA LYS A 55 11.60 -22.20 1.83
C LYS A 55 10.57 -21.07 1.97
N LYS A 56 10.81 -20.18 2.92
CA LYS A 56 9.91 -19.02 3.16
C LYS A 56 9.85 -18.10 1.94
N ALA A 57 11.00 -17.84 1.29
CA ALA A 57 11.04 -17.02 0.08
C ALA A 57 10.22 -17.65 -1.04
N LYS A 58 10.30 -18.96 -1.22
CA LYS A 58 9.53 -19.69 -2.24
C LYS A 58 8.02 -19.63 -1.96
N GLU A 59 7.62 -19.80 -0.71
CA GLU A 59 6.21 -19.71 -0.29
C GLU A 59 5.64 -18.31 -0.51
N LEU A 60 6.40 -17.27 -0.15
CA LEU A 60 5.99 -15.89 -0.33
C LEU A 60 5.95 -15.50 -1.80
N SER A 61 6.89 -15.99 -2.61
CA SER A 61 6.88 -15.75 -4.06
C SER A 61 5.63 -16.32 -4.70
N LYS A 62 5.25 -17.54 -4.33
CA LYS A 62 4.02 -18.17 -4.81
C LYS A 62 2.79 -17.38 -4.39
N TRP A 63 2.74 -16.96 -3.13
CA TRP A 63 1.64 -16.14 -2.61
C TRP A 63 1.51 -14.82 -3.40
N LEU A 64 2.64 -14.16 -3.67
CA LEU A 64 2.63 -12.90 -4.40
C LEU A 64 2.12 -13.09 -5.83
N ASP A 65 2.56 -14.15 -6.52
CA ASP A 65 2.09 -14.46 -7.87
C ASP A 65 0.58 -14.68 -7.90
N GLU A 66 0.04 -15.41 -6.94
CA GLU A 66 -1.40 -15.64 -6.79
C GLU A 66 -2.16 -14.34 -6.50
N LEU A 67 -1.60 -13.49 -5.66
CA LEU A 67 -2.19 -12.21 -5.31
C LEU A 67 -2.27 -11.28 -6.54
N VAL A 68 -1.17 -11.15 -7.28
CA VAL A 68 -1.12 -10.34 -8.50
C VAL A 68 -2.12 -10.84 -9.53
N SER A 69 -2.21 -12.16 -9.72
CA SER A 69 -3.19 -12.76 -10.62
C SER A 69 -4.62 -12.46 -10.19
N SER A 70 -4.89 -12.55 -8.89
CA SER A 70 -6.21 -12.28 -8.33
C SER A 70 -6.63 -10.84 -8.52
N PHE A 71 -5.70 -9.89 -8.32
CA PHE A 71 -6.00 -8.47 -8.51
C PHE A 71 -6.16 -8.12 -10.01
N GLY A 72 -5.39 -8.77 -10.89
CA GLY A 72 -5.48 -8.52 -12.33
C GLY A 72 -5.32 -7.04 -12.67
N SER A 73 -6.33 -6.48 -13.34
CA SER A 73 -6.33 -5.07 -13.73
C SER A 73 -6.40 -4.08 -12.56
N ARG A 74 -6.67 -4.57 -11.36
CA ARG A 74 -6.67 -3.74 -10.14
C ARG A 74 -5.27 -3.56 -9.54
N VAL A 75 -4.23 -4.11 -10.17
CA VAL A 75 -2.84 -3.71 -9.93
C VAL A 75 -2.59 -2.50 -10.82
N LEU A 76 -2.43 -1.33 -10.22
CA LEU A 76 -2.31 -0.07 -10.94
C LEU A 76 -0.86 0.23 -11.29
N SER A 77 -0.60 0.55 -12.55
CA SER A 77 0.73 0.94 -13.03
C SER A 77 1.03 2.40 -12.68
N VAL A 78 2.32 2.74 -12.67
CA VAL A 78 2.77 4.13 -12.58
C VAL A 78 2.86 4.67 -14.02
N ASN A 79 1.84 5.38 -14.44
CA ASN A 79 1.80 6.02 -15.75
C ASN A 79 2.27 7.48 -15.67
N THR A 80 2.25 8.19 -16.81
CA THR A 80 2.70 9.58 -16.87
C THR A 80 1.90 10.50 -15.94
N THR A 81 0.57 10.32 -15.88
CA THR A 81 -0.30 11.12 -15.01
C THR A 81 0.07 10.95 -13.55
N VAL A 82 0.30 9.71 -13.11
CA VAL A 82 0.74 9.40 -11.75
C VAL A 82 2.11 10.02 -11.47
N ALA A 83 3.05 9.88 -12.41
CA ALA A 83 4.40 10.42 -12.26
C ALA A 83 4.41 11.95 -12.14
N GLU A 84 3.58 12.64 -12.90
CA GLU A 84 3.45 14.10 -12.82
C GLU A 84 2.87 14.51 -11.45
N CYS A 85 1.81 13.85 -11.02
CA CYS A 85 1.21 14.10 -9.70
C CYS A 85 2.23 13.88 -8.57
N TRP A 86 3.01 12.82 -8.67
CA TRP A 86 4.08 12.50 -7.73
C TRP A 86 5.13 13.60 -7.67
N GLY A 87 5.63 14.05 -8.81
CA GLY A 87 6.62 15.14 -8.87
C GLY A 87 6.11 16.44 -8.28
N GLU A 88 4.88 16.81 -8.60
CA GLU A 88 4.23 18.02 -8.06
C GLU A 88 4.06 17.92 -6.53
N SER A 89 3.65 16.76 -6.03
CA SER A 89 3.46 16.53 -4.60
C SER A 89 4.78 16.60 -3.84
N LEU A 90 5.85 15.98 -4.37
CA LEU A 90 7.17 16.04 -3.77
C LEU A 90 7.68 17.48 -3.67
N ALA A 91 7.54 18.26 -4.74
CA ALA A 91 7.96 19.64 -4.76
C ALA A 91 7.17 20.49 -3.75
N ALA A 92 5.86 20.30 -3.69
CA ALA A 92 5.01 21.04 -2.74
C ALA A 92 5.40 20.76 -1.29
N CYS A 93 5.64 19.48 -0.94
CA CYS A 93 6.06 19.11 0.40
C CYS A 93 7.45 19.68 0.75
N SER A 94 8.39 19.63 -0.19
CA SER A 94 9.72 20.19 0.03
C SER A 94 9.66 21.70 0.25
N ARG A 95 8.88 22.43 -0.56
CA ARG A 95 8.71 23.87 -0.40
C ARG A 95 8.05 24.23 0.94
N ALA A 96 7.15 23.38 1.43
CA ALA A 96 6.51 23.59 2.72
C ALA A 96 7.41 23.22 3.91
N GLY A 97 8.62 22.72 3.67
CA GLY A 97 9.54 22.31 4.72
C GLY A 97 9.20 20.97 5.36
N THR A 98 8.34 20.19 4.71
CA THR A 98 7.89 18.88 5.20
C THR A 98 8.09 17.82 4.11
N PRO A 99 9.34 17.50 3.71
CA PRO A 99 9.59 16.52 2.67
C PRO A 99 9.04 15.15 3.06
N ARG A 100 8.56 14.40 2.08
CA ARG A 100 7.99 13.07 2.28
C ARG A 100 8.85 12.00 1.61
N PRO A 101 8.85 10.76 2.14
CA PRO A 101 9.56 9.65 1.48
C PRO A 101 9.05 9.47 0.05
N ALA A 102 10.00 9.25 -0.87
CA ALA A 102 9.68 9.23 -2.31
C ALA A 102 8.68 8.13 -2.68
N ILE A 103 8.84 6.93 -2.12
CA ILE A 103 7.96 5.80 -2.44
C ILE A 103 6.57 6.01 -1.84
N ASP A 104 6.48 6.51 -0.61
CA ASP A 104 5.20 6.83 0.02
C ASP A 104 4.43 7.87 -0.81
N ALA A 105 5.13 8.90 -1.27
CA ALA A 105 4.54 9.93 -2.13
C ALA A 105 4.07 9.35 -3.47
N LEU A 106 4.76 8.36 -4.01
CA LEU A 106 4.39 7.71 -5.27
C LEU A 106 3.11 6.87 -5.11
N ILE A 107 3.00 6.14 -4.02
CA ILE A 107 1.78 5.38 -3.70
C ILE A 107 0.61 6.33 -3.47
N ALA A 108 0.82 7.41 -2.73
CA ALA A 108 -0.20 8.43 -2.50
C ALA A 108 -0.66 9.08 -3.81
N ALA A 109 0.26 9.38 -4.73
CA ALA A 109 -0.05 9.94 -6.04
C ALA A 109 -0.93 8.98 -6.86
N THR A 110 -0.66 7.67 -6.80
CA THR A 110 -1.48 6.65 -7.45
C THR A 110 -2.91 6.69 -6.94
N ALA A 111 -3.09 6.74 -5.63
CA ALA A 111 -4.41 6.82 -5.02
C ALA A 111 -5.13 8.12 -5.40
N LYS A 112 -4.41 9.23 -5.41
CA LYS A 112 -4.98 10.54 -5.72
C LYS A 112 -5.48 10.61 -7.16
N VAL A 113 -4.71 10.15 -8.12
CA VAL A 113 -5.06 10.18 -9.55
C VAL A 113 -6.33 9.37 -9.82
N ASP A 114 -6.46 8.20 -9.21
CA ASP A 114 -7.62 7.34 -9.41
C ASP A 114 -8.73 7.57 -8.37
N ASN A 115 -8.60 8.61 -7.56
CA ASN A 115 -9.59 8.99 -6.55
C ASN A 115 -9.90 7.84 -5.57
N LEU A 116 -8.85 7.17 -5.10
CA LEU A 116 -8.94 6.07 -4.15
C LEU A 116 -8.62 6.56 -2.73
N ILE A 117 -9.20 5.91 -1.74
CA ILE A 117 -8.81 6.10 -0.35
C ILE A 117 -7.55 5.24 -0.10
N LEU A 118 -6.48 5.84 0.39
CA LEU A 118 -5.25 5.13 0.70
C LEU A 118 -5.37 4.48 2.07
N VAL A 119 -5.29 3.16 2.10
CA VAL A 119 -5.38 2.34 3.32
C VAL A 119 -3.96 2.04 3.79
N THR A 120 -3.57 2.61 4.94
CA THR A 120 -2.18 2.56 5.41
C THR A 120 -2.09 2.67 6.92
N ARG A 121 -1.03 2.09 7.50
CA ARG A 121 -0.64 2.36 8.88
C ARG A 121 0.08 3.70 9.00
N ASN A 122 0.77 4.13 7.95
CA ASN A 122 1.69 5.27 7.95
C ASN A 122 0.98 6.60 7.69
N VAL A 123 -0.11 6.86 8.41
CA VAL A 123 -0.93 8.06 8.22
C VAL A 123 -0.09 9.34 8.35
N ARG A 124 0.82 9.38 9.32
CA ARG A 124 1.68 10.55 9.55
C ARG A 124 2.55 10.87 8.32
N ASP A 125 3.15 9.84 7.70
CA ASP A 125 4.03 10.01 6.55
C ASP A 125 3.28 10.35 5.27
N MET A 126 1.97 10.12 5.24
CA MET A 126 1.12 10.39 4.08
C MET A 126 0.37 11.73 4.18
N GLN A 127 0.41 12.36 5.34
CA GLN A 127 -0.25 13.66 5.52
C GLN A 127 0.40 14.73 4.64
N GLY A 128 -0.42 15.64 4.11
CA GLY A 128 0.05 16.70 3.23
C GLY A 128 0.16 16.31 1.77
N LEU A 129 -0.09 15.04 1.42
CA LEU A 129 -0.02 14.56 0.05
C LEU A 129 -1.35 14.66 -0.71
N GLY A 130 -2.40 15.20 -0.08
CA GLY A 130 -3.67 15.47 -0.74
C GLY A 130 -4.50 14.23 -1.05
N VAL A 131 -4.33 13.17 -0.30
CA VAL A 131 -5.07 11.91 -0.46
C VAL A 131 -5.86 11.61 0.81
N LYS A 132 -7.02 10.97 0.65
CA LYS A 132 -7.82 10.51 1.79
C LYS A 132 -7.17 9.26 2.37
N LEU A 133 -7.06 9.21 3.70
CA LEU A 133 -6.34 8.15 4.42
C LEU A 133 -7.30 7.37 5.31
N LEU A 134 -7.05 6.07 5.42
CA LEU A 134 -7.74 5.17 6.34
C LEU A 134 -6.71 4.23 6.97
N ASN A 135 -6.67 4.18 8.31
CA ASN A 135 -5.81 3.26 9.03
C ASN A 135 -6.66 2.13 9.61
N PRO A 136 -6.57 0.90 9.06
CA PRO A 136 -7.36 -0.23 9.56
C PRO A 136 -6.71 -0.94 10.74
N PHE A 137 -5.46 -0.61 11.09
CA PHE A 137 -4.75 -1.29 12.17
C PHE A 137 -5.39 -0.98 13.52
N SER A 138 -5.66 -2.02 14.28
CA SER A 138 -6.05 -1.87 15.68
C SER A 138 -4.80 -1.63 16.51
N ASP A 139 -4.90 -0.70 17.47
CA ASP A 139 -3.84 -0.45 18.42
C ASP A 139 -3.84 -1.59 19.45
N SER A 140 -2.65 -2.21 19.69
CA SER A 140 -2.50 -3.25 20.69
C SER A 140 -2.76 -2.75 22.11
N HIS A 141 -2.80 -1.44 22.33
CA HIS A 141 -3.10 -0.81 23.61
C HIS A 141 -4.58 -0.49 23.82
N THR A 142 -5.41 -0.69 22.81
CA THR A 142 -6.85 -0.42 22.87
C THR A 142 -7.68 -1.68 22.98
N THR A 143 -7.17 -2.69 23.65
CA THR A 143 -7.86 -3.96 23.88
C THR A 143 -8.83 -3.88 25.06
N ALA A 144 -9.39 -2.78 25.27
CA ALA A 144 -10.41 -2.69 26.32
C ALA A 144 -11.79 -2.93 25.75
#